data_450db77f2081ddbf3c1e2ad10be75c16
#
_entry.id   450db77f2081ddbf3c1e2ad10be75c16
#
_cell.length_a   1.000
_cell.length_b   1.000
_cell.length_c   1.000
_cell.angle_alpha   90.00
_cell.angle_beta   90.00
_cell.angle_gamma   90.00
#
_symmetry.space_group_name_H-M   'P 1'
#
loop_
_entity.id
_entity.type
_entity.pdbx_description
1 polymer ?
#
loop_
_entity_poly.entity_id
_entity_poly.type
_entity_poly.pdbx_seq_one_letter_code
_entity_poly.pdbx_strand_id
1 'polypeptide(L)'
;GDEKTITVTFPEDYPAENLKGKDAEFDVTVQQVKVPTDTAIDDEFAKNLGLENLDKLKELLRGQLEQETSGLTRTQMKRQLLDTLAAGHDFAVPQGMVDAEFEQIWGQLQQEAAQSDDAEAMLKEMDDEKDDYRKIAERRVRLGLLLSEIGQKNGVEVNANEMNMLIQQAAQ
;
A
#
# COMPACT_ATOMS: atom_id res chain seq x y z
N GLY A 1 2.97 -31.11 -37.82
CA GLY A 1 3.24 -30.34 -38.94
C GLY A 1 2.05 -30.08 -39.86
N ASP A 2 0.91 -29.61 -39.34
CA ASP A 2 -0.19 -29.21 -40.21
C ASP A 2 0.13 -27.86 -40.86
N GLU A 3 -0.09 -27.79 -42.18
CA GLU A 3 0.07 -26.55 -42.94
C GLU A 3 -1.29 -25.94 -43.27
N LYS A 4 -1.44 -24.64 -43.07
CA LYS A 4 -2.67 -23.93 -43.39
C LYS A 4 -2.36 -22.52 -43.87
N THR A 5 -2.93 -22.14 -45.01
CA THR A 5 -2.94 -20.77 -45.48
C THR A 5 -4.08 -20.01 -44.80
N ILE A 6 -3.79 -18.93 -44.15
CA ILE A 6 -4.79 -18.03 -43.53
C ILE A 6 -4.72 -16.68 -44.20
N THR A 7 -5.89 -16.12 -44.55
CA THR A 7 -6.02 -14.76 -45.08
C THR A 7 -6.45 -13.84 -43.95
N VAL A 8 -5.69 -12.78 -43.70
CA VAL A 8 -5.94 -11.80 -42.65
C VAL A 8 -5.93 -10.40 -43.29
N THR A 9 -6.95 -9.61 -43.01
CA THR A 9 -7.00 -8.18 -43.43
C THR A 9 -6.34 -7.34 -42.35
N PHE A 10 -5.35 -6.52 -42.72
CA PHE A 10 -4.73 -5.59 -41.79
C PHE A 10 -5.73 -4.50 -41.38
N PRO A 11 -5.80 -4.14 -40.09
CA PRO A 11 -6.70 -3.09 -39.61
C PRO A 11 -6.29 -1.72 -40.21
N GLU A 12 -7.22 -0.79 -40.26
CA GLU A 12 -7.03 0.55 -40.84
C GLU A 12 -6.06 1.44 -40.01
N ASP A 13 -5.88 1.13 -38.73
CA ASP A 13 -4.96 1.79 -37.81
C ASP A 13 -3.57 1.13 -37.75
N TYR A 14 -3.27 0.20 -38.65
CA TYR A 14 -1.98 -0.50 -38.65
C TYR A 14 -0.82 0.49 -38.87
N PRO A 15 0.32 0.37 -38.14
CA PRO A 15 1.42 1.34 -38.17
C PRO A 15 2.05 1.54 -39.57
N ALA A 16 2.03 0.51 -40.40
CA ALA A 16 2.56 0.59 -41.76
C ALA A 16 1.48 0.99 -42.77
N GLU A 17 1.52 2.22 -43.28
CA GLU A 17 0.51 2.79 -44.20
C GLU A 17 0.30 1.98 -45.46
N ASN A 18 1.34 1.33 -45.97
CA ASN A 18 1.28 0.49 -47.16
C ASN A 18 0.54 -0.83 -46.98
N LEU A 19 0.21 -1.20 -45.77
CA LEU A 19 -0.49 -2.45 -45.39
C LEU A 19 -1.90 -2.24 -44.86
N LYS A 20 -2.28 -0.99 -44.53
CA LYS A 20 -3.61 -0.66 -43.99
C LYS A 20 -4.73 -1.14 -44.91
N GLY A 21 -5.70 -1.85 -44.35
CA GLY A 21 -6.90 -2.34 -45.04
C GLY A 21 -6.62 -3.35 -46.17
N LYS A 22 -5.37 -3.88 -46.26
CA LYS A 22 -5.03 -4.86 -47.30
C LYS A 22 -5.11 -6.28 -46.75
N ASP A 23 -5.52 -7.20 -47.59
CA ASP A 23 -5.48 -8.62 -47.34
C ASP A 23 -4.07 -9.17 -47.55
N ALA A 24 -3.65 -10.00 -46.60
CA ALA A 24 -2.39 -10.76 -46.71
C ALA A 24 -2.66 -12.25 -46.46
N GLU A 25 -2.03 -13.06 -47.27
CA GLU A 25 -2.05 -14.51 -47.12
C GLU A 25 -0.78 -14.97 -46.36
N PHE A 26 -0.98 -15.75 -45.33
CA PHE A 26 0.11 -16.34 -44.53
C PHE A 26 0.07 -17.87 -44.62
N ASP A 27 1.13 -18.44 -45.07
CA ASP A 27 1.35 -19.89 -45.03
C ASP A 27 1.92 -20.25 -43.67
N VAL A 28 1.10 -20.88 -42.83
CA VAL A 28 1.44 -21.23 -41.44
C VAL A 28 1.67 -22.70 -41.32
N THR A 29 2.85 -23.07 -40.86
CA THR A 29 3.18 -24.45 -40.51
C THR A 29 3.17 -24.57 -38.98
N VAL A 30 2.29 -25.41 -38.43
CA VAL A 30 2.21 -25.62 -36.98
C VAL A 30 3.39 -26.45 -36.52
N GLN A 31 4.34 -25.85 -35.81
CA GLN A 31 5.51 -26.49 -35.26
C GLN A 31 5.19 -27.30 -34.02
N GLN A 32 4.40 -26.71 -33.10
CA GLN A 32 4.07 -27.31 -31.83
C GLN A 32 2.77 -26.72 -31.27
N VAL A 33 1.90 -27.53 -30.75
CA VAL A 33 0.73 -27.12 -29.96
C VAL A 33 1.07 -27.38 -28.50
N LYS A 34 1.11 -26.31 -27.71
CA LYS A 34 1.32 -26.37 -26.25
C LYS A 34 -0.04 -26.29 -25.56
N VAL A 35 -0.28 -27.23 -24.67
CA VAL A 35 -1.45 -27.26 -23.81
C VAL A 35 -1.02 -26.93 -22.37
N PRO A 36 -1.83 -26.23 -21.59
CA PRO A 36 -1.55 -26.06 -20.17
C PRO A 36 -1.58 -27.41 -19.49
N THR A 37 -0.55 -27.72 -18.74
CA THR A 37 -0.43 -28.92 -17.92
C THR A 37 -0.44 -28.50 -16.47
N ASP A 38 -1.16 -29.23 -15.62
CA ASP A 38 -1.08 -29.02 -14.17
C ASP A 38 0.36 -29.24 -13.71
N THR A 39 0.98 -28.18 -13.24
CA THR A 39 2.34 -28.25 -12.71
C THR A 39 2.27 -28.73 -11.26
N ALA A 40 2.86 -29.88 -10.97
CA ALA A 40 3.03 -30.32 -9.59
C ALA A 40 3.96 -29.34 -8.86
N ILE A 41 3.55 -28.91 -7.66
CA ILE A 41 4.36 -28.06 -6.78
C ILE A 41 5.23 -29.01 -5.93
N ASP A 42 6.39 -29.38 -6.47
CA ASP A 42 7.33 -30.34 -5.89
C ASP A 42 8.76 -29.76 -5.85
N ASP A 43 9.74 -30.60 -5.54
CA ASP A 43 11.14 -30.21 -5.47
C ASP A 43 11.70 -29.76 -6.84
N GLU A 44 11.18 -30.30 -7.94
CA GLU A 44 11.61 -29.96 -9.29
C GLU A 44 11.11 -28.53 -9.63
N PHE A 45 9.88 -28.23 -9.26
CA PHE A 45 9.33 -26.87 -9.37
C PHE A 45 10.15 -25.86 -8.58
N ALA A 46 10.54 -26.18 -7.33
CA ALA A 46 11.38 -25.33 -6.51
C ALA A 46 12.77 -25.10 -7.11
N LYS A 47 13.38 -26.16 -7.70
CA LYS A 47 14.66 -26.04 -8.41
C LYS A 47 14.58 -25.16 -9.65
N ASN A 48 13.48 -25.21 -10.39
CA ASN A 48 13.25 -24.34 -11.54
C ASN A 48 13.15 -22.85 -11.14
N LEU A 49 12.77 -22.57 -9.89
CA LEU A 49 12.77 -21.22 -9.29
C LEU A 49 14.13 -20.85 -8.66
N GLY A 50 15.15 -21.70 -8.77
CA GLY A 50 16.48 -21.46 -8.23
C GLY A 50 16.64 -21.82 -6.75
N LEU A 51 15.70 -22.58 -6.17
CA LEU A 51 15.73 -23.03 -4.78
C LEU A 51 16.18 -24.50 -4.68
N GLU A 52 16.68 -24.92 -3.52
CA GLU A 52 17.19 -26.28 -3.33
C GLU A 52 16.09 -27.34 -3.36
N ASN A 53 14.94 -27.05 -2.75
CA ASN A 53 13.81 -27.97 -2.62
C ASN A 53 12.52 -27.20 -2.25
N LEU A 54 11.40 -27.93 -2.22
CA LEU A 54 10.08 -27.40 -1.88
C LEU A 54 10.00 -26.82 -0.47
N ASP A 55 10.74 -27.40 0.50
CA ASP A 55 10.72 -26.91 1.88
C ASP A 55 11.37 -25.51 1.96
N LYS A 56 12.42 -25.25 1.20
CA LYS A 56 13.01 -23.91 1.08
C LYS A 56 12.07 -22.89 0.44
N LEU A 57 11.30 -23.31 -0.55
CA LEU A 57 10.25 -22.48 -1.14
C LEU A 57 9.18 -22.11 -0.10
N LYS A 58 8.70 -23.10 0.65
CA LYS A 58 7.72 -22.88 1.73
C LYS A 58 8.25 -22.00 2.84
N GLU A 59 9.52 -22.16 3.24
CA GLU A 59 10.19 -21.35 4.25
C GLU A 59 10.26 -19.87 3.81
N LEU A 60 10.67 -19.64 2.57
CA LEU A 60 10.74 -18.29 1.99
C LEU A 60 9.37 -17.63 1.92
N LEU A 61 8.36 -18.34 1.40
CA LEU A 61 6.99 -17.81 1.33
C LEU A 61 6.40 -17.56 2.71
N ARG A 62 6.65 -18.44 3.68
CA ARG A 62 6.21 -18.24 5.07
C ARG A 62 6.86 -17.00 5.68
N GLY A 63 8.17 -16.83 5.51
CA GLY A 63 8.89 -15.66 6.00
C GLY A 63 8.35 -14.36 5.41
N GLN A 64 8.04 -14.35 4.12
CA GLN A 64 7.43 -13.20 3.46
C GLN A 64 6.03 -12.89 4.01
N LEU A 65 5.17 -13.91 4.13
CA LEU A 65 3.82 -13.76 4.69
C LEU A 65 3.86 -13.33 6.16
N GLU A 66 4.79 -13.87 6.96
CA GLU A 66 4.97 -13.47 8.36
C GLU A 66 5.39 -11.99 8.45
N GLN A 67 6.28 -11.54 7.59
CA GLN A 67 6.71 -10.15 7.54
C GLN A 67 5.55 -9.20 7.16
N GLU A 68 4.78 -9.51 6.13
CA GLU A 68 3.60 -8.74 5.72
C GLU A 68 2.54 -8.72 6.83
N THR A 69 2.23 -9.90 7.39
CA THR A 69 1.21 -10.03 8.45
C THR A 69 1.65 -9.32 9.74
N SER A 70 2.95 -9.38 10.09
CA SER A 70 3.49 -8.69 11.25
C SER A 70 3.30 -7.17 11.16
N GLY A 71 3.52 -6.58 10.00
CA GLY A 71 3.29 -5.15 9.76
C GLY A 71 1.83 -4.74 10.00
N LEU A 72 0.90 -5.50 9.41
CA LEU A 72 -0.54 -5.27 9.55
C LEU A 72 -1.00 -5.46 11.00
N THR A 73 -0.57 -6.55 11.65
CA THR A 73 -0.91 -6.87 13.04
C THR A 73 -0.41 -5.79 13.99
N ARG A 74 0.84 -5.32 13.80
CA ARG A 74 1.42 -4.25 14.61
C ARG A 74 0.63 -2.94 14.48
N THR A 75 0.23 -2.58 13.26
CA THR A 75 -0.59 -1.40 13.02
C THR A 75 -1.96 -1.51 13.70
N GLN A 76 -2.60 -2.67 13.58
CA GLN A 76 -3.90 -2.92 14.22
C GLN A 76 -3.80 -2.93 15.75
N MET A 77 -2.79 -3.57 16.31
CA MET A 77 -2.54 -3.56 17.76
C MET A 77 -2.28 -2.13 18.27
N LYS A 78 -1.46 -1.35 17.57
CA LYS A 78 -1.20 0.05 17.90
C LYS A 78 -2.50 0.85 17.92
N ARG A 79 -3.36 0.69 16.92
CA ARG A 79 -4.65 1.38 16.85
C ARG A 79 -5.54 1.00 18.04
N GLN A 80 -5.72 -0.30 18.31
CA GLN A 80 -6.53 -0.78 19.43
C GLN A 80 -6.01 -0.29 20.78
N LEU A 81 -4.70 -0.28 20.97
CA LEU A 81 -4.07 0.24 22.19
C LEU A 81 -4.37 1.73 22.36
N LEU A 82 -4.20 2.54 21.30
CA LEU A 82 -4.49 3.98 21.36
C LEU A 82 -5.98 4.26 21.58
N ASP A 83 -6.87 3.45 20.98
CA ASP A 83 -8.31 3.57 21.20
C ASP A 83 -8.69 3.25 22.67
N THR A 84 -8.10 2.22 23.24
CA THR A 84 -8.30 1.85 24.65
C THR A 84 -7.77 2.93 25.59
N LEU A 85 -6.58 3.48 25.31
CA LEU A 85 -6.01 4.57 26.08
C LEU A 85 -6.87 5.84 25.99
N ALA A 86 -7.34 6.19 24.82
CA ALA A 86 -8.21 7.36 24.63
C ALA A 86 -9.55 7.22 25.37
N ALA A 87 -10.16 6.02 25.32
CA ALA A 87 -11.42 5.77 26.00
C ALA A 87 -11.31 5.75 27.53
N GLY A 88 -10.13 5.33 28.04
CA GLY A 88 -9.87 5.25 29.50
C GLY A 88 -9.43 6.57 30.14
N HIS A 89 -9.11 7.60 29.37
CA HIS A 89 -8.54 8.85 29.87
C HIS A 89 -9.23 10.06 29.27
N ASP A 90 -10.15 10.65 30.06
CA ASP A 90 -10.87 11.87 29.67
C ASP A 90 -10.46 13.04 30.59
N PHE A 91 -9.38 13.71 30.23
CA PHE A 91 -8.90 14.91 30.90
C PHE A 91 -8.91 16.11 29.94
N ALA A 92 -9.06 17.31 30.52
CA ALA A 92 -9.04 18.54 29.74
C ALA A 92 -7.66 18.79 29.13
N VAL A 93 -7.64 19.15 27.86
CA VAL A 93 -6.41 19.48 27.11
C VAL A 93 -6.32 20.97 26.85
N PRO A 94 -5.10 21.57 26.75
CA PRO A 94 -4.94 22.99 26.44
C PRO A 94 -5.50 23.32 25.07
N GLN A 95 -6.42 24.27 25.00
CA GLN A 95 -7.11 24.62 23.76
C GLN A 95 -6.14 25.08 22.66
N GLY A 96 -5.09 25.84 23.01
CA GLY A 96 -4.08 26.27 22.03
C GLY A 96 -3.33 25.12 21.36
N MET A 97 -3.16 23.96 22.04
CA MET A 97 -2.58 22.76 21.44
C MET A 97 -3.57 22.09 20.47
N VAL A 98 -4.85 22.08 20.83
CA VAL A 98 -5.91 21.53 19.96
C VAL A 98 -6.03 22.36 18.68
N ASP A 99 -6.02 23.69 18.82
CA ASP A 99 -6.10 24.60 17.67
C ASP A 99 -4.89 24.42 16.73
N ALA A 100 -3.69 24.31 17.26
CA ALA A 100 -2.49 24.09 16.46
C ALA A 100 -2.51 22.73 15.73
N GLU A 101 -2.94 21.66 16.41
CA GLU A 101 -3.08 20.33 15.81
C GLU A 101 -4.19 20.32 14.74
N PHE A 102 -5.30 20.99 15.01
CA PHE A 102 -6.38 21.12 14.05
C PHE A 102 -5.92 21.86 12.78
N GLU A 103 -5.21 22.97 12.93
CA GLU A 103 -4.68 23.74 11.80
C GLU A 103 -3.72 22.90 10.93
N GLN A 104 -2.92 22.05 11.56
CA GLN A 104 -2.04 21.13 10.85
C GLN A 104 -2.82 20.10 10.05
N ILE A 105 -3.82 19.45 10.67
CA ILE A 105 -4.69 18.47 9.99
C ILE A 105 -5.43 19.15 8.83
N TRP A 106 -6.01 20.31 9.09
CA TRP A 106 -6.79 21.05 8.12
C TRP A 106 -5.97 21.49 6.92
N GLY A 107 -4.74 21.95 7.15
CA GLY A 107 -3.82 22.32 6.08
C GLY A 107 -3.40 21.15 5.19
N GLN A 108 -3.20 19.96 5.78
CA GLN A 108 -2.91 18.74 5.00
C GLN A 108 -4.09 18.34 4.11
N LEU A 109 -5.29 18.32 4.68
CA LEU A 109 -6.51 18.00 3.94
C LEU A 109 -6.79 18.98 2.80
N GLN A 110 -6.55 20.28 3.01
CA GLN A 110 -6.67 21.28 1.95
C GLN A 110 -5.66 21.04 0.82
N GLN A 111 -4.43 20.62 1.13
CA GLN A 111 -3.45 20.28 0.12
C GLN A 111 -3.85 19.03 -0.68
N GLU A 112 -4.38 18.01 -0.01
CA GLU A 112 -4.88 16.80 -0.66
C GLU A 112 -6.09 17.12 -1.56
N ALA A 113 -7.03 17.91 -1.07
CA ALA A 113 -8.18 18.37 -1.85
C ALA A 113 -7.77 19.16 -3.09
N ALA A 114 -6.76 20.03 -2.99
CA ALA A 114 -6.27 20.82 -4.11
C ALA A 114 -5.61 19.98 -5.23
N GLN A 115 -5.19 18.75 -4.92
CA GLN A 115 -4.61 17.80 -5.89
C GLN A 115 -5.64 16.82 -6.46
N SER A 116 -6.88 16.84 -5.98
CA SER A 116 -7.96 15.99 -6.44
C SER A 116 -8.64 16.57 -7.68
N ASP A 117 -9.12 15.69 -8.57
CA ASP A 117 -9.92 16.07 -9.73
C ASP A 117 -11.28 16.69 -9.35
N ASP A 118 -11.76 16.46 -8.13
CA ASP A 118 -13.02 17.00 -7.59
C ASP A 118 -12.79 17.84 -6.32
N ALA A 119 -11.90 18.81 -6.42
CA ALA A 119 -11.45 19.64 -5.31
C ALA A 119 -12.61 20.40 -4.60
N GLU A 120 -13.60 20.89 -5.36
CA GLU A 120 -14.71 21.68 -4.82
C GLU A 120 -15.66 20.84 -3.95
N ALA A 121 -16.01 19.64 -4.41
CA ALA A 121 -16.85 18.71 -3.64
C ALA A 121 -16.12 18.24 -2.37
N MET A 122 -14.84 17.95 -2.46
CA MET A 122 -14.02 17.51 -1.33
C MET A 122 -13.86 18.59 -0.27
N LEU A 123 -13.63 19.83 -0.67
CA LEU A 123 -13.56 20.97 0.26
C LEU A 123 -14.89 21.23 0.98
N LYS A 124 -16.02 21.02 0.30
CA LYS A 124 -17.35 21.15 0.91
C LYS A 124 -17.61 20.06 1.93
N GLU A 125 -17.31 18.82 1.60
CA GLU A 125 -17.43 17.67 2.52
C GLU A 125 -16.58 17.88 3.77
N MET A 126 -15.33 18.34 3.60
CA MET A 126 -14.43 18.69 4.70
C MET A 126 -15.02 19.78 5.62
N ASP A 127 -15.64 20.82 5.05
CA ASP A 127 -16.22 21.92 5.85
C ASP A 127 -17.46 21.43 6.65
N ASP A 128 -18.23 20.51 6.10
CA ASP A 128 -19.36 19.87 6.78
C ASP A 128 -18.88 18.98 7.96
N GLU A 129 -17.70 18.39 7.86
CA GLU A 129 -17.09 17.50 8.87
C GLU A 129 -16.09 18.22 9.81
N LYS A 130 -15.98 19.53 9.76
CA LYS A 130 -14.98 20.31 10.49
C LYS A 130 -14.95 20.05 11.98
N ASP A 131 -16.11 19.89 12.60
CA ASP A 131 -16.21 19.58 14.03
C ASP A 131 -15.66 18.20 14.38
N ASP A 132 -15.75 17.24 13.47
CA ASP A 132 -15.20 15.91 13.69
C ASP A 132 -13.66 15.91 13.55
N TYR A 133 -13.11 16.70 12.64
CA TYR A 133 -11.66 16.92 12.59
C TYR A 133 -11.14 17.62 13.85
N ARG A 134 -11.93 18.52 14.46
CA ARG A 134 -11.58 19.13 15.73
C ARG A 134 -11.56 18.13 16.89
N LYS A 135 -12.49 17.20 16.94
CA LYS A 135 -12.49 16.07 17.91
C LYS A 135 -11.27 15.15 17.69
N ILE A 136 -10.88 14.91 16.43
CA ILE A 136 -9.67 14.15 16.11
C ILE A 136 -8.43 14.87 16.63
N ALA A 137 -8.32 16.19 16.43
CA ALA A 137 -7.22 17.00 16.96
C ALA A 137 -7.15 16.93 18.49
N GLU A 138 -8.28 17.11 19.18
CA GLU A 138 -8.36 17.01 20.63
C GLU A 138 -7.91 15.64 21.14
N ARG A 139 -8.37 14.57 20.49
CA ARG A 139 -7.96 13.20 20.82
C ARG A 139 -6.46 12.99 20.61
N ARG A 140 -5.87 13.52 19.52
CA ARG A 140 -4.44 13.42 19.26
C ARG A 140 -3.61 14.13 20.30
N VAL A 141 -4.00 15.34 20.69
CA VAL A 141 -3.34 16.11 21.76
C VAL A 141 -3.42 15.34 23.08
N ARG A 142 -4.61 14.83 23.45
CA ARG A 142 -4.81 14.05 24.68
C ARG A 142 -3.92 12.82 24.72
N LEU A 143 -3.88 12.04 23.64
CA LEU A 143 -3.01 10.86 23.52
C LEU A 143 -1.53 11.25 23.54
N GLY A 144 -1.13 12.33 22.89
CA GLY A 144 0.25 12.81 22.90
C GLY A 144 0.74 13.14 24.30
N LEU A 145 -0.06 13.88 25.08
CA LEU A 145 0.24 14.22 26.47
C LEU A 145 0.30 12.97 27.34
N LEU A 146 -0.67 12.05 27.19
CA LEU A 146 -0.71 10.80 27.93
C LEU A 146 0.51 9.92 27.65
N LEU A 147 0.85 9.75 26.38
CA LEU A 147 2.02 8.94 25.97
C LEU A 147 3.33 9.56 26.42
N SER A 148 3.45 10.89 26.40
CA SER A 148 4.61 11.62 26.92
C SER A 148 4.80 11.33 28.42
N GLU A 149 3.73 11.43 29.21
CA GLU A 149 3.76 11.14 30.64
C GLU A 149 4.11 9.67 30.92
N ILE A 150 3.51 8.73 30.18
CA ILE A 150 3.82 7.28 30.30
C ILE A 150 5.30 7.04 29.96
N GLY A 151 5.80 7.66 28.88
CA GLY A 151 7.19 7.53 28.47
C GLY A 151 8.16 8.02 29.54
N GLN A 152 7.92 9.22 30.08
CA GLN A 152 8.74 9.80 31.13
C GLN A 152 8.76 8.93 32.39
N LYS A 153 7.59 8.48 32.85
CA LYS A 153 7.47 7.64 34.07
C LYS A 153 8.13 6.27 33.92
N ASN A 154 8.21 5.75 32.70
CA ASN A 154 8.82 4.44 32.44
C ASN A 154 10.27 4.55 31.93
N GLY A 155 10.86 5.74 31.91
CA GLY A 155 12.25 5.95 31.49
C GLY A 155 12.47 5.58 30.01
N VAL A 156 11.48 5.80 29.15
CA VAL A 156 11.61 5.55 27.72
C VAL A 156 12.47 6.67 27.10
N GLU A 157 13.67 6.32 26.71
CA GLU A 157 14.60 7.23 26.07
C GLU A 157 14.68 6.94 24.57
N VAL A 158 14.81 7.99 23.76
CA VAL A 158 15.02 7.86 22.32
C VAL A 158 16.48 7.53 22.06
N ASN A 159 16.74 6.34 21.51
CA ASN A 159 18.08 5.93 21.14
C ASN A 159 18.47 6.54 19.78
N ALA A 160 19.63 7.21 19.73
CA ALA A 160 20.15 7.84 18.51
C ALA A 160 20.30 6.85 17.33
N ASN A 161 20.64 5.58 17.61
CA ASN A 161 20.75 4.55 16.57
C ASN A 161 19.39 4.14 16.00
N GLU A 162 18.37 4.04 16.84
CA GLU A 162 16.99 3.76 16.40
C GLU A 162 16.43 4.90 15.57
N MET A 163 16.71 6.14 16.00
CA MET A 163 16.33 7.33 15.23
C MET A 163 16.97 7.33 13.85
N ASN A 164 18.26 7.05 13.74
CA ASN A 164 18.97 7.00 12.46
C ASN A 164 18.45 5.87 11.56
N MET A 165 18.13 4.69 12.11
CA MET A 165 17.50 3.62 11.34
C MET A 165 16.14 4.02 10.79
N LEU A 166 15.29 4.68 11.58
CA LEU A 166 13.98 5.14 11.13
C LEU A 166 14.09 6.21 10.04
N ILE A 167 15.05 7.14 10.19
CA ILE A 167 15.32 8.15 9.15
C ILE A 167 15.79 7.50 7.84
N GLN A 168 16.66 6.50 7.91
CA GLN A 168 17.12 5.77 6.72
C GLN A 168 15.99 4.98 6.05
N GLN A 169 15.08 4.38 6.82
CA GLN A 169 13.91 3.68 6.29
C GLN A 169 12.90 4.63 5.63
N ALA A 170 12.74 5.84 6.17
CA ALA A 170 11.82 6.84 5.62
C ALA A 170 12.38 7.54 4.36
N ALA A 171 13.69 7.46 4.13
CA ALA A 171 14.38 8.08 2.99
C ALA A 171 14.52 7.15 1.77
N GLN A 172 14.10 5.88 1.88
CA GLN A 172 14.06 4.89 0.79
C GLN A 172 12.67 4.83 0.16
#